data_458785e750f4bb0d5edce3b1faedf349
#
_entry.id   458785e750f4bb0d5edce3b1faedf349
#
_cell.length_a   1.000
_cell.length_b   1.000
_cell.length_c   1.000
_cell.angle_alpha   90.00
_cell.angle_beta   90.00
_cell.angle_gamma   90.00
#
_symmetry.space_group_name_H-M   'P 1'
#
loop_
_entity.id
_entity.type
_entity.pdbx_description
1 polymer ?
#
loop_
_entity_poly.entity_id
_entity_poly.type
_entity_poly.pdbx_seq_one_letter_code
_entity_poly.pdbx_strand_id
1 'polypeptide(L)'
;LRLHLYTLPIKGAYDVLPQMIFKGVDAIVYVIDSSTDKMIENQEAIEYTNLLIEQQGINPEEIVHVYQYNKRDAADIIKKEILDQYLNPNRYHCLSTNVNEHGSAMKTLLSVANKLLHKIEKTELQT
;
A
#
# COMPACT_ATOMS: atom_id res chain seq x y z
N LEU A 1 -5.43 -17.57 9.56
CA LEU A 1 -5.52 -16.14 9.20
C LEU A 1 -6.56 -15.95 8.10
N ARG A 2 -7.49 -15.05 8.32
CA ARG A 2 -8.47 -14.65 7.32
C ARG A 2 -8.21 -13.19 6.93
N LEU A 3 -8.07 -12.94 5.63
CA LEU A 3 -7.86 -11.60 5.11
C LEU A 3 -9.15 -11.08 4.47
N HIS A 4 -9.54 -9.88 4.84
CA HIS A 4 -10.62 -9.14 4.20
C HIS A 4 -9.99 -8.05 3.33
N LEU A 5 -10.18 -8.15 2.03
CA LEU A 5 -9.56 -7.24 1.06
C LEU A 5 -10.56 -6.22 0.56
N TYR A 6 -10.13 -4.97 0.57
CA TYR A 6 -10.93 -3.85 0.05
C TYR A 6 -10.08 -3.06 -0.93
N THR A 7 -10.68 -2.58 -1.99
CA THR A 7 -10.04 -1.64 -2.89
C THR A 7 -10.64 -0.26 -2.66
N LEU A 8 -9.79 0.76 -2.69
CA LEU A 8 -10.20 2.13 -2.50
C LEU A 8 -9.92 2.93 -3.76
N PRO A 9 -10.95 3.31 -4.53
CA PRO A 9 -10.76 4.22 -5.65
C PRO A 9 -10.46 5.62 -5.12
N ILE A 10 -9.41 6.24 -5.64
CA ILE A 10 -8.92 7.52 -5.13
C ILE A 10 -9.65 8.68 -5.77
N LYS A 11 -10.10 8.54 -7.01
CA LYS A 11 -10.88 9.57 -7.70
C LYS A 11 -12.35 9.47 -7.33
N GLY A 12 -12.92 10.59 -6.84
CA GLY A 12 -14.34 10.66 -6.51
C GLY A 12 -14.69 10.20 -5.11
N ALA A 13 -13.72 10.10 -4.24
CA ALA A 13 -13.93 9.66 -2.86
C ALA A 13 -14.44 10.80 -1.97
N TYR A 14 -15.62 11.29 -2.26
CA TYR A 14 -16.27 12.30 -1.42
C TYR A 14 -17.15 11.67 -0.34
N ASP A 15 -17.13 10.36 -0.23
CA ASP A 15 -18.11 9.63 0.52
C ASP A 15 -17.59 9.10 1.85
N VAL A 16 -18.53 8.76 2.71
CA VAL A 16 -18.31 8.11 4.00
C VAL A 16 -17.63 6.74 3.83
N LEU A 17 -17.74 6.13 2.65
CA LEU A 17 -17.22 4.79 2.36
C LEU A 17 -15.72 4.63 2.60
N PRO A 18 -14.84 5.55 2.14
CA PRO A 18 -13.41 5.44 2.44
C PRO A 18 -13.11 5.43 3.92
N GLN A 19 -13.79 6.26 4.70
CA GLN A 19 -13.63 6.31 6.15
C GLN A 19 -14.07 5.00 6.81
N MET A 20 -15.14 4.40 6.32
CA MET A 20 -15.63 3.11 6.82
C MET A 20 -14.65 1.98 6.51
N ILE A 21 -14.05 1.98 5.31
CA ILE A 21 -13.07 0.98 4.91
C ILE A 21 -11.82 1.04 5.79
N PHE A 22 -11.39 2.25 6.15
CA PHE A 22 -10.20 2.43 6.98
C PHE A 22 -10.41 2.12 8.45
N LYS A 23 -11.64 1.99 8.88
CA LYS A 23 -11.93 1.66 10.27
C LYS A 23 -11.41 0.26 10.60
N GLY A 24 -10.47 0.17 11.54
CA GLY A 24 -9.87 -1.11 11.92
C GLY A 24 -8.91 -1.69 10.90
N VAL A 25 -8.35 -0.87 10.00
CA VAL A 25 -7.40 -1.34 9.00
C VAL A 25 -6.13 -1.90 9.66
N ASP A 26 -5.66 -3.05 9.18
CA ASP A 26 -4.45 -3.71 9.69
C ASP A 26 -3.27 -3.58 8.72
N ALA A 27 -3.55 -3.44 7.44
CA ALA A 27 -2.51 -3.34 6.42
C ALA A 27 -3.00 -2.51 5.24
N ILE A 28 -2.07 -1.84 4.58
CA ILE A 28 -2.34 -1.07 3.37
C ILE A 28 -1.35 -1.49 2.30
N VAL A 29 -1.84 -1.75 1.11
CA VAL A 29 -1.02 -1.96 -0.08
C VAL A 29 -1.19 -0.73 -0.98
N TYR A 30 -0.07 -0.07 -1.25
CA TYR A 30 -0.02 1.06 -2.17
C TYR A 30 0.35 0.53 -3.54
N VAL A 31 -0.61 0.46 -4.45
CA VAL A 31 -0.38 0.02 -5.83
C VAL A 31 0.00 1.24 -6.66
N ILE A 32 1.28 1.35 -6.96
CA ILE A 32 1.87 2.51 -7.63
C ILE A 32 2.01 2.23 -9.12
N ASP A 33 1.50 3.13 -9.93
CA ASP A 33 1.72 3.10 -11.38
C ASP A 33 3.08 3.73 -11.67
N SER A 34 4.02 2.92 -12.15
CA SER A 34 5.40 3.37 -12.40
C SER A 34 5.57 4.23 -13.66
N SER A 35 4.52 4.47 -14.42
CA SER A 35 4.59 5.29 -15.64
C SER A 35 5.00 6.72 -15.31
N THR A 36 5.80 7.32 -16.20
CA THR A 36 6.39 8.66 -15.97
C THR A 36 5.37 9.77 -15.76
N ASP A 37 4.19 9.63 -16.34
CA ASP A 37 3.11 10.63 -16.26
C ASP A 37 2.19 10.45 -15.04
N LYS A 38 2.48 9.50 -14.14
CA LYS A 38 1.61 9.17 -13.00
C LYS A 38 2.15 9.59 -11.64
N MET A 39 3.28 10.27 -11.58
CA MET A 39 3.89 10.64 -10.29
C MET A 39 2.96 11.50 -9.43
N ILE A 40 2.34 12.50 -10.00
CA ILE A 40 1.46 13.41 -9.27
C ILE A 40 0.25 12.65 -8.71
N GLU A 41 -0.38 11.81 -9.54
CA GLU A 41 -1.51 11.00 -9.11
C GLU A 41 -1.14 10.04 -7.98
N ASN A 42 0.04 9.44 -8.07
CA ASN A 42 0.56 8.57 -7.01
C ASN A 42 0.77 9.34 -5.70
N GLN A 43 1.34 10.54 -5.78
CA GLN A 43 1.56 11.37 -4.60
C GLN A 43 0.23 11.78 -3.94
N GLU A 44 -0.73 12.20 -4.75
CA GLU A 44 -2.06 12.56 -4.25
C GLU A 44 -2.74 11.38 -3.56
N ALA A 45 -2.57 10.19 -4.11
CA ALA A 45 -3.13 8.97 -3.54
C ALA A 45 -2.56 8.68 -2.15
N ILE A 46 -1.26 8.81 -2.00
CA ILE A 46 -0.58 8.56 -0.74
C ILE A 46 -0.96 9.62 0.29
N GLU A 47 -1.00 10.88 -0.10
CA GLU A 47 -1.41 11.98 0.79
C GLU A 47 -2.84 11.78 1.27
N TYR A 48 -3.74 11.38 0.39
CA TYR A 48 -5.12 11.09 0.75
C TYR A 48 -5.21 9.92 1.74
N THR A 49 -4.44 8.87 1.50
CA THR A 49 -4.37 7.71 2.40
C THR A 49 -3.87 8.12 3.79
N ASN A 50 -2.82 8.93 3.83
CA ASN A 50 -2.28 9.45 5.10
C ASN A 50 -3.32 10.27 5.85
N LEU A 51 -4.09 11.07 5.13
CA LEU A 51 -5.18 11.86 5.73
C LEU A 51 -6.25 10.95 6.33
N LEU A 52 -6.64 9.88 5.65
CA LEU A 52 -7.61 8.92 6.17
C LEU A 52 -7.11 8.22 7.43
N ILE A 53 -5.84 7.84 7.44
CA ILE A 53 -5.21 7.23 8.63
C ILE A 53 -5.26 8.21 9.81
N GLU A 54 -4.91 9.47 9.57
CA GLU A 54 -4.93 10.50 10.59
C GLU A 54 -6.34 10.75 11.12
N GLN A 55 -7.33 10.82 10.23
CA GLN A 55 -8.73 11.02 10.62
C GLN A 55 -9.27 9.88 11.48
N GLN A 56 -8.78 8.67 11.30
CA GLN A 56 -9.17 7.52 12.12
C GLN A 56 -8.42 7.47 13.45
N GLY A 57 -7.48 8.37 13.69
CA GLY A 57 -6.67 8.35 14.90
C GLY A 57 -5.74 7.16 15.01
N ILE A 58 -5.41 6.54 13.89
CA ILE A 58 -4.55 5.35 13.86
C ILE A 58 -3.09 5.77 13.79
N ASN A 59 -2.24 5.13 14.59
CA ASN A 59 -0.79 5.30 14.47
C ASN A 59 -0.31 4.56 13.22
N PRO A 60 0.28 5.27 12.23
CA PRO A 60 0.77 4.61 11.01
C PRO A 60 1.76 3.48 11.27
N GLU A 61 2.54 3.55 12.34
CA GLU A 61 3.52 2.51 12.66
C GLU A 61 2.88 1.20 13.11
N GLU A 62 1.62 1.23 13.52
CA GLU A 62 0.88 0.03 13.91
C GLU A 62 0.24 -0.69 12.73
N ILE A 63 0.28 -0.10 11.54
CA ILE A 63 -0.26 -0.67 10.31
C ILE A 63 0.88 -1.27 9.49
N VAL A 64 0.62 -2.40 8.85
CA VAL A 64 1.56 -2.96 7.87
C VAL A 64 1.41 -2.18 6.57
N HIS A 65 2.53 -1.67 6.04
CA HIS A 65 2.57 -0.95 4.77
C HIS A 65 3.41 -1.73 3.77
N VAL A 66 2.86 -1.98 2.60
CA VAL A 66 3.58 -2.62 1.50
C VAL A 66 3.34 -1.81 0.23
N TYR A 67 4.40 -1.50 -0.49
CA TYR A 67 4.33 -0.81 -1.77
C TYR A 67 4.48 -1.82 -2.90
N GLN A 68 3.62 -1.73 -3.88
CA GLN A 68 3.72 -2.50 -5.11
C GLN A 68 3.95 -1.53 -6.27
N TYR A 69 5.18 -1.51 -6.77
CA TYR A 69 5.52 -0.72 -7.95
C TYR A 69 5.13 -1.52 -9.18
N ASN A 70 4.00 -1.19 -9.75
CA ASN A 70 3.41 -1.91 -10.87
C ASN A 70 3.86 -1.35 -12.21
N LYS A 71 3.61 -2.08 -13.29
CA LYS A 71 3.95 -1.71 -14.66
C LYS A 71 5.46 -1.53 -14.90
N ARG A 72 6.29 -2.31 -14.21
CA ARG A 72 7.75 -2.23 -14.35
C ARG A 72 8.25 -2.66 -15.73
N ASP A 73 7.42 -3.32 -16.52
CA ASP A 73 7.70 -3.74 -17.90
C ASP A 73 7.34 -2.68 -18.96
N ALA A 74 6.71 -1.58 -18.55
CA ALA A 74 6.35 -0.50 -19.47
C ALA A 74 7.60 0.22 -20.00
N ALA A 75 7.49 0.82 -21.20
CA ALA A 75 8.60 1.48 -21.87
C ALA A 75 9.08 2.75 -21.15
N ASP A 76 8.14 3.54 -20.64
CA ASP A 76 8.43 4.81 -19.95
C ASP A 76 8.07 4.68 -18.49
N ILE A 77 9.03 4.25 -17.68
CA ILE A 77 8.83 4.08 -16.25
C ILE A 77 9.80 4.94 -15.45
N ILE A 78 9.36 5.31 -14.26
CA ILE A 78 10.18 6.02 -13.28
C ILE A 78 11.13 5.03 -12.61
N LYS A 79 12.36 5.43 -12.40
CA LYS A 79 13.34 4.60 -11.70
C LYS A 79 12.87 4.33 -10.27
N LYS A 80 13.13 3.12 -9.78
CA LYS A 80 12.74 2.71 -8.44
C LYS A 80 13.27 3.67 -7.36
N GLU A 81 14.49 4.13 -7.51
CA GLU A 81 15.13 5.05 -6.56
C GLU A 81 14.36 6.37 -6.44
N ILE A 82 13.82 6.85 -7.56
CA ILE A 82 13.01 8.08 -7.59
C ILE A 82 11.66 7.83 -6.94
N LEU A 83 11.02 6.69 -7.24
CA LEU A 83 9.77 6.30 -6.59
C LEU A 83 9.97 6.20 -5.07
N ASP A 84 11.03 5.56 -4.63
CA ASP A 84 11.34 5.43 -3.21
C ASP A 84 11.51 6.80 -2.53
N GLN A 85 12.21 7.71 -3.20
CA GLN A 85 12.50 9.03 -2.65
C GLN A 85 11.22 9.86 -2.45
N TYR A 86 10.31 9.85 -3.41
CA TYR A 86 9.13 10.70 -3.39
C TYR A 86 7.88 10.05 -2.81
N LEU A 87 7.77 8.72 -2.89
CA LEU A 87 6.56 8.02 -2.50
C LEU A 87 6.74 7.15 -1.25
N ASN A 88 7.95 6.68 -1.01
CA ASN A 88 8.24 5.75 0.09
C ASN A 88 9.43 6.22 0.93
N PRO A 89 9.39 7.44 1.48
CA PRO A 89 10.50 7.96 2.27
C PRO A 89 10.73 7.17 3.58
N ASN A 90 9.71 6.52 4.09
CA ASN A 90 9.80 5.69 5.30
C ASN A 90 10.39 4.31 5.03
N ARG A 91 10.69 3.99 3.79
CA ARG A 91 11.32 2.73 3.37
C ARG A 91 10.53 1.49 3.76
N TYR A 92 9.22 1.55 3.61
CA TYR A 92 8.39 0.37 3.76
C TYR A 92 8.75 -0.65 2.68
N HIS A 93 8.47 -1.91 2.95
CA HIS A 93 8.74 -3.00 1.99
C HIS A 93 8.06 -2.74 0.65
N CYS A 94 8.80 -2.93 -0.44
CA CYS A 94 8.25 -2.74 -1.77
C CYS A 94 8.56 -3.93 -2.67
N LEU A 95 7.66 -4.17 -3.61
CA LEU A 95 7.74 -5.21 -4.62
C LEU A 95 7.62 -4.57 -5.99
N SER A 96 8.43 -5.01 -6.94
CA SER A 96 8.30 -4.61 -8.34
C SER A 96 7.49 -5.65 -9.07
N THR A 97 6.41 -5.23 -9.71
CA THR A 97 5.47 -6.15 -10.36
C THR A 97 5.12 -5.70 -11.77
N ASN A 98 4.63 -6.65 -12.55
CA ASN A 98 4.11 -6.42 -13.90
C ASN A 98 2.71 -6.99 -13.99
N VAL A 99 1.79 -6.25 -14.61
CA VAL A 99 0.39 -6.67 -14.73
C VAL A 99 0.26 -8.02 -15.42
N ASN A 100 1.15 -8.29 -16.39
CA ASN A 100 1.12 -9.51 -17.21
C ASN A 100 1.90 -10.67 -16.59
N GLU A 101 2.53 -10.47 -15.44
CA GLU A 101 3.29 -11.52 -14.79
C GLU A 101 2.40 -12.32 -13.84
N HIS A 102 2.36 -13.63 -14.07
CA HIS A 102 1.59 -14.53 -13.21
C HIS A 102 2.11 -14.49 -11.77
N GLY A 103 1.21 -14.34 -10.82
CA GLY A 103 1.55 -14.41 -9.41
C GLY A 103 2.05 -13.12 -8.78
N SER A 104 2.15 -12.01 -9.52
CA SER A 104 2.58 -10.72 -8.95
C SER A 104 1.68 -10.26 -7.80
N ALA A 105 0.36 -10.29 -8.02
CA ALA A 105 -0.60 -9.93 -6.99
C ALA A 105 -0.53 -10.88 -5.80
N MET A 106 -0.33 -12.16 -6.06
CA MET A 106 -0.22 -13.18 -5.01
C MET A 106 1.05 -12.97 -4.18
N LYS A 107 2.17 -12.61 -4.79
CA LYS A 107 3.40 -12.28 -4.06
C LYS A 107 3.19 -11.12 -3.09
N THR A 108 2.49 -10.09 -3.53
CA THR A 108 2.16 -8.94 -2.70
C THR A 108 1.28 -9.37 -1.53
N LEU A 109 0.24 -10.15 -1.80
CA LEU A 109 -0.67 -10.64 -0.78
C LEU A 109 0.05 -11.52 0.26
N LEU A 110 0.92 -12.42 -0.20
CA LEU A 110 1.71 -13.27 0.69
C LEU A 110 2.67 -12.44 1.55
N SER A 111 3.27 -11.38 1.00
CA SER A 111 4.12 -10.48 1.76
C SER A 111 3.34 -9.79 2.89
N VAL A 112 2.14 -9.32 2.59
CA VAL A 112 1.26 -8.71 3.60
C VAL A 112 0.88 -9.72 4.67
N ALA A 113 0.45 -10.92 4.26
CA ALA A 113 0.05 -11.98 5.18
C ALA A 113 1.19 -12.35 6.13
N ASN A 114 2.40 -12.52 5.60
CA ASN A 114 3.58 -12.85 6.41
C ASN A 114 3.89 -11.75 7.43
N LYS A 115 3.80 -10.50 7.04
CA LYS A 115 4.03 -9.36 7.93
C LYS A 115 2.97 -9.28 9.02
N LEU A 116 1.72 -9.55 8.69
CA LEU A 116 0.63 -9.57 9.67
C LEU A 116 0.81 -10.73 10.67
N LEU A 117 1.15 -11.91 10.19
CA LEU A 117 1.44 -13.06 11.06
C LEU A 117 2.60 -12.76 12.01
N HIS A 118 3.65 -12.17 11.51
CA HIS A 118 4.81 -11.79 12.31
C HIS A 118 4.43 -10.81 13.42
N LYS A 119 3.60 -9.84 13.08
CA LYS A 119 3.08 -8.86 14.04
C LYS A 119 2.23 -9.51 15.12
N ILE A 120 1.37 -10.45 14.76
CA ILE A 120 0.52 -11.18 15.70
C ILE A 120 1.38 -12.02 16.65
N GLU A 121 2.35 -12.77 16.13
CA GLU A 121 3.27 -13.57 16.94
C GLU A 121 4.04 -12.71 17.94
N LYS A 122 4.53 -11.56 17.48
CA LYS A 122 5.25 -10.63 18.33
C LYS A 122 4.38 -10.07 19.47
N THR A 123 3.11 -9.81 19.18
CA THR A 123 2.16 -9.33 20.18
C THR A 123 1.85 -10.42 21.22
N GLU A 124 1.69 -11.67 20.79
CA GLU A 124 1.46 -12.80 21.69
C GLU A 124 2.64 -13.03 22.63
N LEU A 125 3.86 -12.85 22.14
CA LEU A 125 5.06 -13.02 22.97
C LEU A 125 5.21 -11.93 24.03
N GLN A 126 4.55 -10.79 23.87
CA GLN A 126 4.58 -9.68 24.83
C GLN A 126 3.51 -9.79 25.91
N THR A 127 2.58 -10.71 25.75
CA THR A 127 1.52 -10.97 26.72
C THR A 127 1.89 -12.19 27.56
#